data_a4fb1a53cf2ced148f10d57808013012
#
_entry.id   a4fb1a53cf2ced148f10d57808013012
#
_cell.length_a   1.000
_cell.length_b   1.000
_cell.length_c   1.000
_cell.angle_alpha   90.00
_cell.angle_beta   90.00
_cell.angle_gamma   90.00
#
_symmetry.space_group_name_H-M   'P 1'
#
loop_
_entity.id
_entity.type
_entity.pdbx_description
1 polymer ?
#
loop_
_entity_poly.entity_id
_entity_poly.type
_entity_poly.pdbx_seq_one_letter_code
_entity_poly.pdbx_strand_id
1 'polypeptide(L)'
;LRHLPSFRNYDVVQLISPYFLHLRSERTLPAYHYLRRFNGKVFLGAFGTDYYYIRACMETDTYRYSDFKTGNCYRDTDFNKMTLQDWYYGGAAHATRTIAESCNGIMACLWEYYVAYQLLFPEKTAFVPLPINLHKIVSRIRTVPEILNFFIGIQNFKDTVKGTDVMLPVLQEVQRKHPDLCRITEVHDVPYARYQQLMDDADVQLDQLYSYTPSMNSLLAMAKGVTVVGGGEPENYEILNETELRPIINVLPDEQDIYKKLEGIVLHKERIPELSAQSVASVSYTHLT
;
A
#
# COMPACT_ATOMS: atom_id res chain seq x y z
N LEU A 1 -2.06 -17.86 23.76
CA LEU A 1 -3.33 -18.61 23.84
C LEU A 1 -4.07 -18.49 25.17
N ARG A 2 -3.40 -18.07 26.28
CA ARG A 2 -4.02 -17.92 27.62
C ARG A 2 -5.26 -16.99 27.62
N HIS A 3 -5.30 -15.99 26.76
CA HIS A 3 -6.39 -15.02 26.68
C HIS A 3 -7.44 -15.35 25.59
N LEU A 4 -7.29 -16.46 24.87
CA LEU A 4 -8.30 -16.86 23.87
C LEU A 4 -9.73 -16.98 24.44
N PRO A 5 -9.95 -17.43 25.70
CA PRO A 5 -11.29 -17.47 26.27
C PRO A 5 -12.01 -16.11 26.33
N SER A 6 -11.28 -15.00 26.30
CA SER A 6 -11.88 -13.66 26.26
C SER A 6 -12.46 -13.30 24.88
N PHE A 7 -12.14 -14.07 23.84
CA PHE A 7 -12.62 -13.86 22.47
C PHE A 7 -13.73 -14.84 22.13
N ARG A 8 -14.85 -14.78 22.87
CA ARG A 8 -16.03 -15.64 22.67
C ARG A 8 -17.30 -14.81 22.53
N ASN A 9 -18.28 -15.39 21.89
CA ASN A 9 -19.63 -14.86 21.77
C ASN A 9 -19.71 -13.52 21.04
N TYR A 10 -18.80 -13.27 20.09
CA TYR A 10 -18.91 -12.18 19.15
C TYR A 10 -19.70 -12.62 17.93
N ASP A 11 -20.56 -11.77 17.42
CA ASP A 11 -21.30 -12.01 16.17
C ASP A 11 -20.36 -12.06 14.97
N VAL A 12 -19.33 -11.20 14.99
CA VAL A 12 -18.33 -11.08 13.93
C VAL A 12 -16.92 -10.98 14.52
N VAL A 13 -16.01 -11.73 13.95
CA VAL A 13 -14.56 -11.62 14.21
C VAL A 13 -13.87 -11.32 12.90
N GLN A 14 -13.11 -10.24 12.85
CA GLN A 14 -12.24 -9.90 11.73
C GLN A 14 -10.79 -10.22 12.08
N LEU A 15 -10.17 -11.07 11.29
CA LEU A 15 -8.73 -11.30 11.34
C LEU A 15 -8.05 -10.27 10.46
N ILE A 16 -7.15 -9.47 11.03
CA ILE A 16 -6.44 -8.41 10.29
C ILE A 16 -5.46 -8.97 9.24
N SER A 17 -5.02 -10.19 9.45
CA SER A 17 -4.16 -10.95 8.54
C SER A 17 -4.23 -12.44 8.89
N PRO A 18 -3.71 -13.35 8.05
CA PRO A 18 -3.55 -14.75 8.45
C PRO A 18 -2.68 -14.94 9.69
N TYR A 19 -1.81 -13.98 9.99
CA TYR A 19 -0.90 -13.97 11.15
C TYR A 19 -1.42 -13.11 12.31
N PHE A 20 -2.71 -13.22 12.58
CA PHE A 20 -3.34 -12.49 13.68
C PHE A 20 -2.75 -12.87 15.05
N LEU A 21 -2.81 -11.94 16.01
CA LEU A 21 -2.26 -12.08 17.38
C LEU A 21 -0.74 -12.33 17.44
N HIS A 22 0.01 -12.12 16.36
CA HIS A 22 1.46 -12.38 16.26
C HIS A 22 1.87 -13.76 16.78
N LEU A 23 1.04 -14.76 16.51
CA LEU A 23 1.30 -16.13 16.90
C LEU A 23 2.28 -16.80 15.91
N ARG A 24 3.09 -17.71 16.42
CA ARG A 24 3.87 -18.61 15.56
C ARG A 24 2.92 -19.49 14.73
N SER A 25 3.36 -19.93 13.56
CA SER A 25 2.56 -20.69 12.58
C SER A 25 1.82 -21.87 13.21
N GLU A 26 2.49 -22.61 14.11
CA GLU A 26 1.94 -23.80 14.76
C GLU A 26 0.78 -23.50 15.72
N ARG A 27 0.66 -22.23 16.17
CA ARG A 27 -0.39 -21.78 17.10
C ARG A 27 -1.50 -21.01 16.39
N THR A 28 -1.29 -20.59 15.17
CA THR A 28 -2.26 -19.81 14.40
C THR A 28 -3.52 -20.61 14.13
N LEU A 29 -3.40 -21.82 13.58
CA LEU A 29 -4.56 -22.64 13.27
C LEU A 29 -5.36 -23.08 14.50
N PRO A 30 -4.76 -23.56 15.61
CA PRO A 30 -5.50 -23.82 16.84
C PRO A 30 -6.26 -22.60 17.35
N ALA A 31 -5.67 -21.41 17.30
CA ALA A 31 -6.35 -20.18 17.68
C ALA A 31 -7.51 -19.83 16.72
N TYR A 32 -7.32 -19.99 15.41
CA TYR A 32 -8.35 -19.78 14.41
C TYR A 32 -9.54 -20.73 14.59
N HIS A 33 -9.30 -22.02 14.76
CA HIS A 33 -10.35 -23.01 15.02
C HIS A 33 -11.13 -22.72 16.30
N TYR A 34 -10.44 -22.22 17.34
CA TYR A 34 -11.10 -21.76 18.55
C TYR A 34 -12.03 -20.58 18.27
N LEU A 35 -11.54 -19.54 17.55
CA LEU A 35 -12.37 -18.37 17.21
C LEU A 35 -13.60 -18.80 16.38
N ARG A 36 -13.42 -19.65 15.40
CA ARG A 36 -14.54 -20.18 14.58
C ARG A 36 -15.58 -20.96 15.37
N ARG A 37 -15.13 -21.72 16.38
CA ARG A 37 -16.04 -22.56 17.19
C ARG A 37 -16.90 -21.73 18.14
N PHE A 38 -16.38 -20.63 18.69
CA PHE A 38 -16.99 -19.90 19.77
C PHE A 38 -17.53 -18.51 19.40
N ASN A 39 -17.54 -18.18 18.12
CA ASN A 39 -18.07 -16.93 17.60
C ASN A 39 -18.98 -17.18 16.39
N GLY A 40 -19.65 -16.12 15.93
CA GLY A 40 -20.52 -16.15 14.76
C GLY A 40 -19.73 -16.26 13.45
N LYS A 41 -19.60 -15.18 12.72
CA LYS A 41 -18.87 -15.15 11.44
C LYS A 41 -17.42 -14.75 11.64
N VAL A 42 -16.49 -15.38 10.91
CA VAL A 42 -15.07 -15.03 10.90
C VAL A 42 -14.67 -14.58 9.50
N PHE A 43 -14.15 -13.36 9.38
CA PHE A 43 -13.66 -12.77 8.12
C PHE A 43 -12.14 -12.67 8.14
N LEU A 44 -11.53 -12.91 6.98
CA LEU A 44 -10.10 -12.72 6.74
C LEU A 44 -9.85 -11.36 6.11
N GLY A 45 -8.93 -10.58 6.65
CA GLY A 45 -8.36 -9.39 6.03
C GLY A 45 -7.19 -9.76 5.13
N ALA A 46 -7.32 -9.49 3.85
CA ALA A 46 -6.24 -9.52 2.86
C ALA A 46 -5.66 -8.11 2.75
N PHE A 47 -4.84 -7.73 3.76
CA PHE A 47 -4.35 -6.35 3.95
C PHE A 47 -2.83 -6.25 3.84
N GLY A 48 -2.17 -7.23 3.27
CA GLY A 48 -0.73 -7.29 3.11
C GLY A 48 -0.27 -8.54 2.39
N THR A 49 1.04 -8.68 2.27
CA THR A 49 1.69 -9.83 1.64
C THR A 49 1.34 -11.12 2.37
N ASP A 50 0.83 -12.09 1.63
CA ASP A 50 0.52 -13.43 2.10
C ASP A 50 0.65 -14.47 0.97
N TYR A 51 0.29 -15.71 1.25
CA TYR A 51 0.37 -16.81 0.28
C TYR A 51 -0.32 -16.51 -1.05
N TYR A 52 -1.54 -15.98 -1.02
CA TYR A 52 -2.33 -15.79 -2.25
C TYR A 52 -1.82 -14.62 -3.09
N TYR A 53 -1.38 -13.54 -2.45
CA TYR A 53 -0.73 -12.44 -3.15
C TYR A 53 0.58 -12.90 -3.80
N ILE A 54 1.45 -13.60 -3.05
CA ILE A 54 2.71 -14.13 -3.59
C ILE A 54 2.44 -15.09 -4.76
N ARG A 55 1.47 -15.98 -4.58
CA ARG A 55 1.06 -16.90 -5.65
C ARG A 55 0.62 -16.18 -6.90
N ALA A 56 -0.20 -15.15 -6.78
CA ALA A 56 -0.63 -14.35 -7.92
C ALA A 56 0.55 -13.64 -8.61
N CYS A 57 1.51 -13.12 -7.83
CA CYS A 57 2.73 -12.51 -8.37
C CYS A 57 3.60 -13.52 -9.14
N MET A 58 3.73 -14.75 -8.62
CA MET A 58 4.71 -15.71 -9.12
C MET A 58 4.16 -16.66 -10.20
N GLU A 59 2.89 -17.04 -10.11
CA GLU A 59 2.30 -18.11 -10.92
C GLU A 59 1.31 -17.62 -11.98
N THR A 60 0.97 -16.33 -11.98
CA THR A 60 -0.01 -15.78 -12.92
C THR A 60 0.53 -14.53 -13.63
N ASP A 61 -0.14 -14.15 -14.71
CA ASP A 61 0.11 -12.89 -15.44
C ASP A 61 -0.84 -11.76 -15.00
N THR A 62 -1.35 -11.85 -13.76
CA THR A 62 -2.28 -10.85 -13.19
C THR A 62 -1.62 -9.48 -13.07
N TYR A 63 -0.33 -9.45 -12.71
CA TYR A 63 0.41 -8.21 -12.50
C TYR A 63 1.47 -8.01 -13.59
N ARG A 64 1.52 -6.80 -14.15
CA ARG A 64 2.61 -6.36 -15.04
C ARG A 64 3.93 -6.24 -14.28
N TYR A 65 3.85 -5.88 -13.02
CA TYR A 65 4.96 -5.79 -12.07
C TYR A 65 4.44 -5.95 -10.63
N SER A 66 5.33 -6.26 -9.72
CA SER A 66 5.05 -6.33 -8.28
C SER A 66 6.36 -6.21 -7.49
N ASP A 67 6.28 -6.21 -6.17
CA ASP A 67 7.45 -6.32 -5.30
C ASP A 67 8.22 -7.64 -5.47
N PHE A 68 7.61 -8.69 -6.05
CA PHE A 68 8.25 -9.97 -6.34
C PHE A 68 8.74 -10.10 -7.79
N LYS A 69 8.13 -9.43 -8.76
CA LYS A 69 8.37 -9.68 -10.18
C LYS A 69 8.21 -8.40 -11.00
N THR A 70 9.10 -8.17 -11.96
CA THR A 70 8.99 -7.09 -12.94
C THR A 70 9.01 -7.72 -14.34
N GLY A 71 7.89 -7.65 -15.06
CA GLY A 71 7.69 -8.47 -16.24
C GLY A 71 7.88 -9.96 -15.91
N ASN A 72 8.73 -10.65 -16.63
CA ASN A 72 9.03 -12.07 -16.39
C ASN A 72 10.25 -12.30 -15.46
N CYS A 73 10.84 -11.23 -14.92
CA CYS A 73 12.02 -11.33 -14.09
C CYS A 73 11.65 -11.31 -12.60
N TYR A 74 12.07 -12.34 -11.86
CA TYR A 74 11.97 -12.36 -10.41
C TYR A 74 12.93 -11.33 -9.80
N ARG A 75 12.45 -10.61 -8.79
CA ARG A 75 13.24 -9.64 -8.04
C ARG A 75 13.93 -10.37 -6.88
N ASP A 76 15.19 -10.77 -7.10
CA ASP A 76 16.00 -11.58 -6.18
C ASP A 76 16.57 -10.75 -5.03
N THR A 77 15.70 -10.23 -4.15
CA THR A 77 16.08 -9.51 -2.94
C THR A 77 16.08 -10.44 -1.73
N ASP A 78 16.87 -10.12 -0.71
CA ASP A 78 16.91 -10.90 0.53
C ASP A 78 15.55 -10.90 1.24
N PHE A 79 14.83 -9.77 1.18
CA PHE A 79 13.47 -9.68 1.70
C PHE A 79 12.53 -10.67 0.99
N ASN A 80 12.58 -10.75 -0.34
CA ASN A 80 11.74 -11.66 -1.11
C ASN A 80 12.07 -13.13 -0.80
N LYS A 81 13.35 -13.47 -0.69
CA LYS A 81 13.77 -14.82 -0.29
C LYS A 81 13.21 -15.24 1.07
N MET A 82 13.34 -14.37 2.07
CA MET A 82 12.80 -14.63 3.42
C MET A 82 11.26 -14.74 3.38
N THR A 83 10.62 -13.84 2.66
CA THR A 83 9.16 -13.83 2.54
C THR A 83 8.63 -15.09 1.86
N LEU A 84 9.29 -15.56 0.79
CA LEU A 84 8.92 -16.82 0.15
C LEU A 84 9.08 -18.02 1.07
N GLN A 85 10.16 -18.08 1.87
CA GLN A 85 10.37 -19.17 2.82
C GLN A 85 9.25 -19.27 3.85
N ASP A 86 8.78 -18.14 4.38
CA ASP A 86 7.74 -18.11 5.41
C ASP A 86 6.34 -18.24 4.82
N TRP A 87 6.01 -17.41 3.83
CA TRP A 87 4.65 -17.20 3.38
C TRP A 87 4.23 -18.02 2.17
N TYR A 88 5.18 -18.58 1.43
CA TYR A 88 4.89 -19.40 0.26
C TYR A 88 5.19 -20.88 0.48
N TYR A 89 6.33 -21.21 1.08
CA TYR A 89 6.76 -22.59 1.34
C TYR A 89 6.56 -23.03 2.80
N GLY A 90 6.45 -22.10 3.73
CA GLY A 90 6.45 -22.36 5.16
C GLY A 90 5.08 -22.54 5.80
N GLY A 91 5.06 -22.57 7.12
CA GLY A 91 3.85 -22.77 7.91
C GLY A 91 2.81 -21.66 7.74
N ALA A 92 3.23 -20.44 7.39
CA ALA A 92 2.32 -19.33 7.10
C ALA A 92 1.46 -19.61 5.86
N ALA A 93 2.01 -20.25 4.82
CA ALA A 93 1.27 -20.67 3.64
C ALA A 93 0.13 -21.62 3.99
N HIS A 94 0.41 -22.65 4.81
CA HIS A 94 -0.61 -23.60 5.24
C HIS A 94 -1.71 -22.93 6.07
N ALA A 95 -1.34 -22.06 7.02
CA ALA A 95 -2.30 -21.32 7.83
C ALA A 95 -3.18 -20.40 6.97
N THR A 96 -2.59 -19.63 6.04
CA THR A 96 -3.32 -18.75 5.13
C THR A 96 -4.33 -19.51 4.29
N ARG A 97 -3.93 -20.63 3.70
CA ARG A 97 -4.80 -21.47 2.87
C ARG A 97 -5.98 -22.00 3.68
N THR A 98 -5.72 -22.63 4.83
CA THR A 98 -6.77 -23.18 5.70
C THR A 98 -7.76 -22.10 6.16
N ILE A 99 -7.28 -20.90 6.53
CA ILE A 99 -8.13 -19.80 6.93
C ILE A 99 -8.96 -19.30 5.75
N ALA A 100 -8.32 -19.03 4.60
CA ALA A 100 -9.01 -18.53 3.42
C ALA A 100 -10.08 -19.49 2.91
N GLU A 101 -9.81 -20.80 2.87
CA GLU A 101 -10.77 -21.83 2.45
C GLU A 101 -11.99 -21.89 3.36
N SER A 102 -11.80 -21.73 4.67
CA SER A 102 -12.82 -21.99 5.67
C SER A 102 -13.47 -20.76 6.31
N CYS A 103 -12.95 -19.54 6.16
CA CYS A 103 -13.58 -18.33 6.67
C CYS A 103 -14.90 -18.00 5.95
N ASN A 104 -15.71 -17.13 6.57
CA ASN A 104 -17.01 -16.73 6.04
C ASN A 104 -16.92 -15.71 4.90
N GLY A 105 -15.84 -14.95 4.83
CA GLY A 105 -15.57 -13.97 3.79
C GLY A 105 -14.18 -13.40 3.88
N ILE A 106 -13.73 -12.78 2.81
CA ILE A 106 -12.40 -12.19 2.66
C ILE A 106 -12.60 -10.73 2.28
N MET A 107 -11.94 -9.83 3.00
CA MET A 107 -11.94 -8.39 2.74
C MET A 107 -10.57 -7.98 2.24
N ALA A 108 -10.47 -7.44 1.05
CA ALA A 108 -9.23 -6.93 0.48
C ALA A 108 -9.30 -5.41 0.34
N CYS A 109 -8.23 -4.72 0.71
CA CYS A 109 -8.23 -3.27 0.81
C CYS A 109 -7.49 -2.54 -0.33
N LEU A 110 -6.70 -3.26 -1.10
CA LEU A 110 -6.00 -2.79 -2.29
C LEU A 110 -6.37 -3.70 -3.46
N TRP A 111 -6.35 -3.14 -4.67
CA TRP A 111 -6.66 -3.91 -5.89
C TRP A 111 -5.79 -5.16 -5.99
N GLU A 112 -4.52 -5.06 -5.68
CA GLU A 112 -3.55 -6.16 -5.77
C GLU A 112 -3.97 -7.35 -4.89
N TYR A 113 -4.41 -7.08 -3.67
CA TYR A 113 -4.86 -8.14 -2.77
C TYR A 113 -6.25 -8.66 -3.16
N TYR A 114 -7.12 -7.78 -3.68
CA TYR A 114 -8.44 -8.18 -4.14
C TYR A 114 -8.36 -9.20 -5.27
N VAL A 115 -7.62 -8.90 -6.34
CA VAL A 115 -7.54 -9.81 -7.50
C VAL A 115 -6.85 -11.12 -7.16
N ALA A 116 -5.85 -11.12 -6.27
CA ALA A 116 -5.18 -12.33 -5.82
C ALA A 116 -6.14 -13.34 -5.18
N TYR A 117 -7.09 -12.87 -4.39
CA TYR A 117 -8.09 -13.71 -3.75
C TYR A 117 -9.31 -13.97 -4.65
N GLN A 118 -9.72 -12.99 -5.45
CA GLN A 118 -10.84 -13.09 -6.37
C GLN A 118 -10.67 -14.24 -7.38
N LEU A 119 -9.44 -14.51 -7.81
CA LEU A 119 -9.11 -15.61 -8.71
C LEU A 119 -9.56 -16.99 -8.19
N LEU A 120 -9.60 -17.17 -6.87
CA LEU A 120 -9.86 -18.49 -6.25
C LEU A 120 -11.12 -18.51 -5.37
N PHE A 121 -11.53 -17.37 -4.87
CA PHE A 121 -12.66 -17.23 -3.94
C PHE A 121 -13.63 -16.12 -4.37
N PRO A 122 -14.12 -16.13 -5.64
CA PRO A 122 -14.95 -15.05 -6.16
C PRO A 122 -16.22 -14.79 -5.34
N GLU A 123 -16.83 -15.86 -4.80
CA GLU A 123 -18.10 -15.79 -4.08
C GLU A 123 -18.00 -15.18 -2.67
N LYS A 124 -16.78 -15.04 -2.12
CA LYS A 124 -16.60 -14.56 -0.74
C LYS A 124 -15.53 -13.49 -0.58
N THR A 125 -14.94 -13.01 -1.68
CA THR A 125 -13.97 -11.92 -1.67
C THR A 125 -14.68 -10.61 -2.00
N ALA A 126 -14.56 -9.64 -1.13
CA ALA A 126 -15.06 -8.28 -1.33
C ALA A 126 -13.91 -7.26 -1.26
N PHE A 127 -13.98 -6.27 -2.14
CA PHE A 127 -13.12 -5.09 -2.02
C PHE A 127 -13.71 -4.14 -0.99
N VAL A 128 -12.90 -3.76 -0.01
CA VAL A 128 -13.25 -2.80 1.04
C VAL A 128 -12.09 -1.81 1.14
N PRO A 129 -12.20 -0.61 0.57
CA PRO A 129 -11.10 0.34 0.54
C PRO A 129 -10.61 0.68 1.94
N LEU A 130 -9.32 1.05 2.04
CA LEU A 130 -8.72 1.45 3.31
C LEU A 130 -9.44 2.68 3.89
N PRO A 131 -9.96 2.60 5.12
CA PRO A 131 -10.62 3.74 5.75
C PRO A 131 -9.60 4.76 6.25
N ILE A 132 -9.91 6.05 6.11
CA ILE A 132 -9.11 7.14 6.67
C ILE A 132 -9.97 8.09 7.51
N ASN A 133 -9.53 8.38 8.73
CA ASN A 133 -10.26 9.29 9.61
C ASN A 133 -9.92 10.75 9.29
N LEU A 134 -10.68 11.36 8.40
CA LEU A 134 -10.48 12.75 7.97
C LEU A 134 -10.69 13.78 9.09
N HIS A 135 -11.49 13.48 10.11
CA HIS A 135 -11.71 14.41 11.24
C HIS A 135 -10.43 14.72 12.04
N LYS A 136 -9.42 13.88 11.92
CA LYS A 136 -8.11 14.06 12.59
C LYS A 136 -7.03 14.65 11.69
N ILE A 137 -7.38 15.00 10.45
CA ILE A 137 -6.42 15.47 9.46
C ILE A 137 -6.78 16.90 9.05
N VAL A 138 -5.78 17.77 9.11
CA VAL A 138 -5.90 19.14 8.59
C VAL A 138 -5.53 19.09 7.10
N SER A 139 -6.53 19.20 6.24
CA SER A 139 -6.35 19.29 4.80
C SER A 139 -5.94 20.70 4.39
N ARG A 140 -4.94 20.81 3.54
CA ARG A 140 -4.48 22.08 2.99
C ARG A 140 -4.21 21.95 1.50
N ILE A 141 -5.02 22.60 0.67
CA ILE A 141 -4.73 22.71 -0.76
C ILE A 141 -3.42 23.48 -0.95
N ARG A 142 -2.47 22.90 -1.67
CA ARG A 142 -1.17 23.51 -1.95
C ARG A 142 -1.33 24.63 -2.96
N THR A 143 -0.52 25.66 -2.81
CA THR A 143 -0.33 26.71 -3.82
C THR A 143 0.86 26.37 -4.71
N VAL A 144 1.09 27.11 -5.77
CA VAL A 144 2.30 26.94 -6.59
C VAL A 144 3.53 27.25 -5.72
N PRO A 145 4.43 26.28 -5.46
CA PRO A 145 5.59 26.50 -4.62
C PRO A 145 6.68 27.26 -5.38
N GLU A 146 7.43 28.10 -4.69
CA GLU A 146 8.65 28.70 -5.25
C GLU A 146 9.71 27.61 -5.47
N ILE A 147 9.96 26.80 -4.44
CA ILE A 147 10.83 25.62 -4.48
C ILE A 147 9.97 24.40 -4.12
N LEU A 148 9.86 23.46 -5.03
CA LEU A 148 9.06 22.24 -4.84
C LEU A 148 9.71 21.31 -3.80
N ASN A 149 8.99 20.96 -2.75
CA ASN A 149 9.49 20.07 -1.70
C ASN A 149 9.02 18.63 -1.91
N PHE A 150 9.93 17.76 -2.33
CA PHE A 150 9.70 16.33 -2.37
C PHE A 150 9.95 15.71 -1.01
N PHE A 151 9.06 14.82 -0.60
CA PHE A 151 9.16 14.03 0.61
C PHE A 151 9.27 12.54 0.28
N ILE A 152 10.25 11.86 0.84
CA ILE A 152 10.41 10.42 0.69
C ILE A 152 10.70 9.79 2.06
N GLY A 153 9.85 8.85 2.47
CA GLY A 153 10.02 8.09 3.70
C GLY A 153 10.64 6.72 3.42
N ILE A 154 11.82 6.48 3.97
CA ILE A 154 12.57 5.25 3.81
C ILE A 154 12.49 4.44 5.08
N GLN A 155 12.10 3.17 4.96
CA GLN A 155 12.10 2.21 6.05
C GLN A 155 13.24 1.23 5.82
N ASN A 156 14.13 1.10 6.80
CA ASN A 156 15.18 0.08 6.78
C ASN A 156 14.57 -1.31 6.51
N PHE A 157 15.22 -2.11 5.68
CA PHE A 157 14.80 -3.45 5.24
C PHE A 157 13.53 -3.52 4.34
N LYS A 158 12.90 -2.37 4.00
CA LYS A 158 11.74 -2.32 3.10
C LYS A 158 11.94 -1.40 1.90
N ASP A 159 13.10 -0.82 1.77
CA ASP A 159 13.51 0.05 0.66
C ASP A 159 13.33 -0.65 -0.69
N THR A 160 13.85 -1.86 -0.81
CA THR A 160 13.73 -2.68 -2.04
C THR A 160 12.30 -3.11 -2.33
N VAL A 161 11.46 -3.34 -1.31
CA VAL A 161 10.04 -3.72 -1.49
C VAL A 161 9.22 -2.54 -1.97
N LYS A 162 9.48 -1.37 -1.41
CA LYS A 162 8.79 -0.13 -1.79
C LYS A 162 9.34 0.50 -3.07
N GLY A 163 10.56 0.13 -3.48
CA GLY A 163 11.27 0.73 -4.59
C GLY A 163 11.83 2.11 -4.30
N THR A 164 11.98 2.48 -3.01
CA THR A 164 12.62 3.74 -2.63
C THR A 164 14.11 3.75 -2.95
N ASP A 165 14.75 2.58 -3.00
CA ASP A 165 16.11 2.35 -3.48
C ASP A 165 16.31 2.71 -4.96
N VAL A 166 15.25 2.64 -5.77
CA VAL A 166 15.24 3.06 -7.17
C VAL A 166 14.81 4.53 -7.30
N MET A 167 13.73 4.92 -6.61
CA MET A 167 13.16 6.26 -6.75
C MET A 167 14.05 7.37 -6.20
N LEU A 168 14.75 7.13 -5.07
CA LEU A 168 15.57 8.17 -4.45
C LEU A 168 16.78 8.59 -5.31
N PRO A 169 17.61 7.69 -5.88
CA PRO A 169 18.69 8.10 -6.77
C PRO A 169 18.21 8.90 -7.98
N VAL A 170 17.08 8.53 -8.57
CA VAL A 170 16.49 9.25 -9.70
C VAL A 170 16.02 10.65 -9.27
N LEU A 171 15.37 10.76 -8.10
CA LEU A 171 14.97 12.06 -7.56
C LEU A 171 16.17 12.97 -7.25
N GLN A 172 17.26 12.41 -6.71
CA GLN A 172 18.51 13.13 -6.47
C GLN A 172 19.15 13.62 -7.77
N GLU A 173 19.05 12.85 -8.86
CA GLU A 173 19.50 13.32 -10.17
C GLU A 173 18.66 14.48 -10.70
N VAL A 174 17.35 14.44 -10.54
CA VAL A 174 16.45 15.56 -10.90
C VAL A 174 16.81 16.79 -10.09
N GLN A 175 17.00 16.67 -8.77
CA GLN A 175 17.42 17.79 -7.92
C GLN A 175 18.77 18.37 -8.35
N ARG A 176 19.74 17.54 -8.69
CA ARG A 176 21.08 17.98 -9.14
C ARG A 176 20.99 18.80 -10.43
N LYS A 177 20.05 18.48 -11.33
CA LYS A 177 19.83 19.23 -12.57
C LYS A 177 19.03 20.53 -12.35
N HIS A 178 18.17 20.55 -11.34
CA HIS A 178 17.26 21.66 -11.05
C HIS A 178 17.37 22.14 -9.58
N PRO A 179 18.58 22.51 -9.09
CA PRO A 179 18.83 22.75 -7.67
C PRO A 179 18.03 23.94 -7.10
N ASP A 180 17.67 24.90 -7.94
CA ASP A 180 16.91 26.09 -7.55
C ASP A 180 15.39 25.90 -7.64
N LEU A 181 14.93 24.76 -8.18
CA LEU A 181 13.51 24.51 -8.41
C LEU A 181 12.91 23.49 -7.44
N CYS A 182 13.72 22.58 -6.89
CA CYS A 182 13.24 21.55 -5.99
C CYS A 182 14.24 21.20 -4.89
N ARG A 183 13.71 20.68 -3.79
CA ARG A 183 14.46 20.11 -2.66
C ARG A 183 13.88 18.79 -2.24
N ILE A 184 14.68 17.97 -1.53
CA ILE A 184 14.29 16.67 -1.03
C ILE A 184 14.30 16.68 0.51
N THR A 185 13.19 16.25 1.10
CA THR A 185 13.08 15.91 2.50
C THR A 185 13.11 14.38 2.61
N GLU A 186 14.29 13.85 2.87
CA GLU A 186 14.52 12.42 3.07
C GLU A 186 14.37 12.06 4.55
N VAL A 187 13.58 11.03 4.87
CA VAL A 187 13.24 10.66 6.25
C VAL A 187 13.44 9.17 6.47
N HIS A 188 14.29 8.82 7.45
CA HIS A 188 14.60 7.46 7.84
C HIS A 188 14.09 7.16 9.25
N ASP A 189 13.28 6.11 9.40
CA ASP A 189 12.88 5.49 10.68
C ASP A 189 12.57 6.46 11.84
N VAL A 190 11.88 7.56 11.55
CA VAL A 190 11.46 8.50 12.60
C VAL A 190 10.14 8.07 13.26
N PRO A 191 9.85 8.51 14.50
CA PRO A 191 8.56 8.30 15.12
C PRO A 191 7.41 8.86 14.26
N TYR A 192 6.27 8.16 14.25
CA TYR A 192 5.13 8.47 13.38
C TYR A 192 4.65 9.93 13.47
N ALA A 193 4.59 10.50 14.67
CA ALA A 193 4.19 11.90 14.86
C ALA A 193 5.16 12.87 14.15
N ARG A 194 6.47 12.58 14.19
CA ARG A 194 7.49 13.39 13.51
C ARG A 194 7.40 13.21 12.00
N TYR A 195 7.15 11.99 11.54
CA TYR A 195 6.90 11.69 10.13
C TYR A 195 5.75 12.52 9.55
N GLN A 196 4.62 12.57 10.27
CA GLN A 196 3.47 13.37 9.88
C GLN A 196 3.77 14.88 9.81
N GLN A 197 4.54 15.41 10.78
CA GLN A 197 4.94 16.81 10.77
C GLN A 197 5.82 17.17 9.56
N LEU A 198 6.79 16.28 9.23
CA LEU A 198 7.66 16.50 8.07
C LEU A 198 6.89 16.40 6.74
N MET A 199 5.86 15.59 6.69
CA MET A 199 4.95 15.50 5.53
C MET A 199 4.09 16.77 5.37
N ASP A 200 3.77 17.50 6.45
CA ASP A 200 2.96 18.72 6.38
C ASP A 200 3.62 19.82 5.52
N ASP A 201 4.95 19.83 5.44
CA ASP A 201 5.73 20.80 4.64
C ASP A 201 6.00 20.31 3.20
N ALA A 202 5.54 19.11 2.85
CA ALA A 202 5.76 18.54 1.52
C ALA A 202 4.73 19.04 0.51
N ASP A 203 5.16 19.17 -0.74
CA ASP A 203 4.28 19.40 -1.90
C ASP A 203 3.99 18.07 -2.62
N VAL A 204 5.01 17.20 -2.69
CA VAL A 204 4.96 15.91 -3.38
C VAL A 204 5.56 14.83 -2.49
N GLN A 205 4.88 13.71 -2.36
CA GLN A 205 5.39 12.51 -1.67
C GLN A 205 5.67 11.38 -2.66
N LEU A 206 6.84 10.76 -2.56
CA LEU A 206 7.14 9.48 -3.20
C LEU A 206 6.77 8.35 -2.24
N ASP A 207 6.00 7.36 -2.71
CA ASP A 207 5.62 6.20 -1.91
C ASP A 207 6.00 4.89 -2.64
N GLN A 208 5.08 4.01 -2.94
CA GLN A 208 5.38 2.67 -3.43
C GLN A 208 5.50 2.62 -4.96
N LEU A 209 6.65 2.13 -5.46
CA LEU A 209 6.92 1.96 -6.88
C LEU A 209 6.22 0.72 -7.47
N TYR A 210 6.12 -0.35 -6.68
CA TYR A 210 5.63 -1.66 -7.16
C TYR A 210 4.16 -1.92 -6.83
N SER A 211 3.41 -0.87 -6.48
CA SER A 211 1.99 -0.94 -6.14
C SER A 211 1.12 -0.38 -7.26
N TYR A 212 -0.07 -0.93 -7.45
CA TYR A 212 -1.10 -0.41 -8.37
C TYR A 212 -1.98 0.63 -7.70
N THR A 213 -2.12 0.54 -6.38
CA THR A 213 -3.03 1.35 -5.58
C THR A 213 -2.31 2.07 -4.45
N PRO A 214 -2.81 3.25 -4.01
CA PRO A 214 -2.21 3.99 -2.91
C PRO A 214 -2.41 3.26 -1.57
N SER A 215 -1.34 3.16 -0.79
CA SER A 215 -1.39 2.64 0.56
C SER A 215 -1.85 3.69 1.57
N MET A 216 -1.98 3.30 2.86
CA MET A 216 -2.35 4.23 3.96
C MET A 216 -1.48 5.47 4.03
N ASN A 217 -0.20 5.36 3.68
CA ASN A 217 0.73 6.48 3.70
C ASN A 217 0.43 7.49 2.60
N SER A 218 0.19 6.99 1.39
CA SER A 218 -0.27 7.81 0.25
C SER A 218 -1.62 8.45 0.53
N LEU A 219 -2.58 7.71 1.08
CA LEU A 219 -3.90 8.26 1.44
C LEU A 219 -3.79 9.37 2.50
N LEU A 220 -2.90 9.21 3.48
CA LEU A 220 -2.65 10.26 4.47
C LEU A 220 -2.07 11.51 3.82
N ALA A 221 -1.11 11.36 2.90
CA ALA A 221 -0.55 12.48 2.15
C ALA A 221 -1.62 13.19 1.32
N MET A 222 -2.41 12.43 0.57
CA MET A 222 -3.53 12.97 -0.23
C MET A 222 -4.54 13.70 0.63
N ALA A 223 -4.91 13.16 1.80
CA ALA A 223 -5.80 13.81 2.75
C ALA A 223 -5.25 15.15 3.29
N LYS A 224 -3.93 15.29 3.37
CA LYS A 224 -3.24 16.54 3.73
C LYS A 224 -3.06 17.50 2.53
N GLY A 225 -3.48 17.10 1.34
CA GLY A 225 -3.30 17.87 0.10
C GLY A 225 -1.89 17.76 -0.50
N VAL A 226 -1.12 16.73 -0.12
CA VAL A 226 0.17 16.44 -0.73
C VAL A 226 -0.05 15.56 -1.97
N THR A 227 0.55 15.96 -3.10
CA THR A 227 0.51 15.16 -4.32
C THR A 227 1.33 13.88 -4.15
N VAL A 228 0.83 12.76 -4.64
CA VAL A 228 1.52 11.45 -4.52
C VAL A 228 2.13 11.05 -5.87
N VAL A 229 3.38 10.58 -5.81
CA VAL A 229 4.06 9.84 -6.89
C VAL A 229 4.18 8.39 -6.45
N GLY A 230 3.60 7.47 -7.21
CA GLY A 230 3.57 6.04 -6.85
C GLY A 230 2.51 5.27 -7.60
N GLY A 231 1.92 4.27 -6.96
CA GLY A 231 0.87 3.43 -7.54
C GLY A 231 -0.43 4.19 -7.77
N GLY A 232 -0.72 4.49 -9.02
CA GLY A 232 -1.96 5.14 -9.49
C GLY A 232 -2.36 4.56 -10.83
N GLU A 233 -2.27 3.24 -10.97
CA GLU A 233 -2.61 2.51 -12.20
C GLU A 233 -4.11 2.60 -12.52
N PRO A 234 -4.52 2.40 -13.77
CA PRO A 234 -5.94 2.40 -14.16
C PRO A 234 -6.83 1.52 -13.26
N GLU A 235 -6.31 0.37 -12.86
CA GLU A 235 -6.99 -0.60 -12.01
C GLU A 235 -7.40 -0.03 -10.64
N ASN A 236 -6.62 0.91 -10.10
CA ASN A 236 -7.00 1.62 -8.87
C ASN A 236 -8.30 2.41 -9.06
N TYR A 237 -8.41 3.11 -10.17
CA TYR A 237 -9.58 3.96 -10.44
C TYR A 237 -10.79 3.12 -10.84
N GLU A 238 -10.59 2.04 -11.57
CA GLU A 238 -11.64 1.10 -11.96
C GLU A 238 -12.30 0.44 -10.76
N ILE A 239 -11.51 -0.08 -9.80
CA ILE A 239 -12.07 -0.75 -8.61
C ILE A 239 -12.81 0.23 -7.68
N LEU A 240 -12.42 1.49 -7.68
CA LEU A 240 -13.07 2.57 -6.93
C LEU A 240 -14.25 3.20 -7.68
N ASN A 241 -14.52 2.80 -8.94
CA ASN A 241 -15.47 3.45 -9.86
C ASN A 241 -15.19 4.96 -10.02
N GLU A 242 -13.91 5.36 -9.98
CA GLU A 242 -13.49 6.75 -10.11
C GLU A 242 -13.20 7.07 -11.59
N THR A 243 -14.00 7.95 -12.18
CA THR A 243 -13.92 8.27 -13.61
C THR A 243 -13.29 9.63 -13.90
N GLU A 244 -13.26 10.53 -12.93
CA GLU A 244 -12.89 11.94 -13.13
C GLU A 244 -11.52 12.29 -12.53
N LEU A 245 -11.29 11.90 -11.27
CA LEU A 245 -10.10 12.31 -10.52
C LEU A 245 -8.89 11.43 -10.85
N ARG A 246 -7.75 12.07 -11.07
CA ARG A 246 -6.45 11.41 -11.32
C ARG A 246 -5.35 12.09 -10.51
N PRO A 247 -5.45 12.08 -9.16
CA PRO A 247 -4.55 12.84 -8.29
C PRO A 247 -3.14 12.28 -8.19
N ILE A 248 -2.96 10.99 -8.51
CA ILE A 248 -1.68 10.30 -8.33
C ILE A 248 -0.89 10.36 -9.64
N ILE A 249 0.36 10.75 -9.53
CA ILE A 249 1.31 10.68 -10.63
C ILE A 249 1.85 9.26 -10.64
N ASN A 250 1.26 8.41 -11.47
CA ASN A 250 1.67 7.03 -11.62
C ASN A 250 3.06 6.92 -12.24
N VAL A 251 3.93 6.12 -11.63
CA VAL A 251 5.27 5.79 -12.12
C VAL A 251 5.41 4.29 -12.32
N LEU A 252 6.03 3.91 -13.42
CA LEU A 252 6.40 2.52 -13.68
C LEU A 252 7.75 2.20 -13.01
N PRO A 253 8.06 0.92 -12.72
CA PRO A 253 9.36 0.51 -12.21
C PRO A 253 10.44 0.56 -13.31
N ASP A 254 10.65 1.76 -13.84
CA ASP A 254 11.60 2.12 -14.88
C ASP A 254 12.20 3.48 -14.56
N GLU A 255 13.52 3.58 -14.48
CA GLU A 255 14.23 4.80 -14.08
C GLU A 255 13.96 5.98 -15.03
N GLN A 256 13.78 5.71 -16.33
CA GLN A 256 13.51 6.76 -17.32
C GLN A 256 12.08 7.29 -17.16
N ASP A 257 11.10 6.42 -16.89
CA ASP A 257 9.72 6.82 -16.62
C ASP A 257 9.65 7.66 -15.34
N ILE A 258 10.29 7.20 -14.25
CA ILE A 258 10.39 7.93 -12.99
C ILE A 258 11.02 9.30 -13.20
N TYR A 259 12.18 9.33 -13.86
CA TYR A 259 12.91 10.59 -14.14
C TYR A 259 12.04 11.58 -14.90
N LYS A 260 11.46 11.15 -16.02
CA LYS A 260 10.60 12.01 -16.86
C LYS A 260 9.42 12.60 -16.09
N LYS A 261 8.80 11.82 -15.24
CA LYS A 261 7.64 12.26 -14.45
C LYS A 261 8.04 13.20 -13.32
N LEU A 262 9.14 12.91 -12.62
CA LEU A 262 9.65 13.78 -11.57
C LEU A 262 10.16 15.13 -12.14
N GLU A 263 10.93 15.10 -13.22
CA GLU A 263 11.36 16.33 -13.90
C GLU A 263 10.15 17.11 -14.44
N GLY A 264 9.14 16.41 -14.98
CA GLY A 264 7.90 17.02 -15.46
C GLY A 264 7.14 17.77 -14.37
N ILE A 265 7.13 17.27 -13.12
CA ILE A 265 6.51 17.99 -11.98
C ILE A 265 7.32 19.25 -11.64
N VAL A 266 8.65 19.15 -11.63
CA VAL A 266 9.55 20.27 -11.30
C VAL A 266 9.40 21.40 -12.30
N LEU A 267 9.31 21.07 -13.58
CA LEU A 267 9.18 22.04 -14.67
C LEU A 267 7.77 22.61 -14.83
N HIS A 268 6.74 21.88 -14.31
CA HIS A 268 5.32 22.24 -14.38
C HIS A 268 4.67 22.28 -13.02
N LYS A 269 5.33 22.93 -12.05
CA LYS A 269 4.86 23.05 -10.66
C LYS A 269 3.55 23.85 -10.51
N GLU A 270 3.13 24.56 -11.54
CA GLU A 270 1.81 25.20 -11.62
C GLU A 270 0.64 24.20 -11.59
N ARG A 271 0.90 22.91 -11.80
CA ARG A 271 -0.09 21.82 -11.66
C ARG A 271 -0.32 21.37 -10.21
N ILE A 272 0.56 21.73 -9.29
CA ILE A 272 0.48 21.28 -7.88
C ILE A 272 -0.85 21.67 -7.22
N PRO A 273 -1.40 22.89 -7.37
CA PRO A 273 -2.68 23.23 -6.76
C PRO A 273 -3.84 22.33 -7.23
N GLU A 274 -3.88 22.01 -8.51
CA GLU A 274 -4.91 21.15 -9.09
C GLU A 274 -4.77 19.70 -8.55
N LEU A 275 -3.57 19.12 -8.60
CA LEU A 275 -3.30 17.78 -8.09
C LEU A 275 -3.58 17.67 -6.58
N SER A 276 -3.24 18.70 -5.82
CA SER A 276 -3.53 18.81 -4.40
C SER A 276 -5.04 18.82 -4.13
N ALA A 277 -5.81 19.61 -4.89
CA ALA A 277 -7.27 19.64 -4.77
C ALA A 277 -7.89 18.29 -5.13
N GLN A 278 -7.45 17.67 -6.21
CA GLN A 278 -7.89 16.33 -6.60
C GLN A 278 -7.55 15.28 -5.55
N SER A 279 -6.36 15.36 -4.92
CA SER A 279 -5.93 14.46 -3.84
C SER A 279 -6.90 14.50 -2.65
N VAL A 280 -7.23 15.70 -2.16
CA VAL A 280 -8.17 15.87 -1.04
C VAL A 280 -9.56 15.41 -1.45
N ALA A 281 -10.04 15.74 -2.64
CA ALA A 281 -11.36 15.35 -3.12
C ALA A 281 -11.46 13.81 -3.23
N SER A 282 -10.49 13.15 -3.85
CA SER A 282 -10.46 11.71 -4.03
C SER A 282 -10.59 10.96 -2.70
N VAL A 283 -9.75 11.31 -1.71
CA VAL A 283 -9.78 10.63 -0.40
C VAL A 283 -11.08 10.92 0.36
N SER A 284 -11.63 12.12 0.24
CA SER A 284 -12.89 12.49 0.89
C SER A 284 -14.09 11.76 0.32
N TYR A 285 -14.01 11.31 -0.93
CA TYR A 285 -15.11 10.64 -1.61
C TYR A 285 -15.03 9.11 -1.51
N THR A 286 -13.84 8.54 -1.67
CA THR A 286 -13.68 7.07 -1.82
C THR A 286 -13.29 6.35 -0.52
N HIS A 287 -12.79 7.07 0.49
CA HIS A 287 -12.22 6.50 1.71
C HIS A 287 -12.88 7.03 3.00
N LEU A 288 -14.15 7.43 2.91
CA LEU A 288 -14.93 7.87 4.09
C LEU A 288 -15.14 6.73 5.08
N THR A 289 -14.94 7.02 6.37
CA THR A 289 -15.38 6.19 7.50
C THR A 289 -16.62 6.78 8.12
#